data_ba4e12be765d18698a0c4293dee6448e
#
_entry.id   ba4e12be765d18698a0c4293dee6448e
#
_cell.length_a   1.000
_cell.length_b   1.000
_cell.length_c   1.000
_cell.angle_alpha   90.00
_cell.angle_beta   90.00
_cell.angle_gamma   90.00
#
_symmetry.space_group_name_H-M   'P 1'
#
loop_
_entity.id
_entity.type
_entity.pdbx_description
1 polymer ?
#
loop_
_entity_poly.entity_id
_entity_poly.type
_entity_poly.pdbx_seq_one_letter_code
_entity_poly.pdbx_strand_id
1 'polypeptide(L)'
;MPKIYFHVDVNSAFLSWSALKALQGGSTVDLRTIPAVVGGDEAKRHGVVLAKSTPAKKFGIQTGESLFAARVKCPGLTVVPPDFDLYVKNSKALIQILNDYTPDVEQYSIDEAFLDMTGTEALFGPPLTAAHTIRRRVRRELGFTVNVGIAPNRLLAKMASDFEKPDRVHTLYKYEVETKMWPLPVGDLFGVGPSAAKRLNSCGIYTIGDLARLERDTAVRLFGSRGDTLWNYANGREADPVTKQRTRDNSYGNSVTMPRDLARPEDADATMLALCDSVGRRLRADGKTARVVTVQLVDNAFRRTSHQTTLPNPTNSTDRLYHVAIELMRQMWPQRPVRLVGVSAEKTGEDNFEQMDLFTDAARIDKQEKLDRAADALRKKFGGAAVTRATLLSPDTRKPEALSAAKEREKDKK
;
A
#
# COMPACT_ATOMS: atom_id res chain seq x y z
N MET A 1 -19.52 -12.66 25.23
CA MET A 1 -18.98 -13.71 24.36
C MET A 1 -17.50 -13.43 24.09
N PRO A 2 -16.64 -14.44 23.98
CA PRO A 2 -15.26 -14.22 23.59
C PRO A 2 -15.22 -13.65 22.16
N LYS A 3 -14.32 -12.69 21.92
CA LYS A 3 -14.11 -12.12 20.58
C LYS A 3 -13.48 -13.16 19.65
N ILE A 4 -13.92 -13.17 18.40
CA ILE A 4 -13.43 -14.07 17.34
C ILE A 4 -13.17 -13.23 16.09
N TYR A 5 -11.90 -13.09 15.75
CA TYR A 5 -11.49 -12.40 14.55
C TYR A 5 -10.88 -13.36 13.55
N PHE A 6 -11.22 -13.18 12.27
CA PHE A 6 -10.55 -13.84 11.17
C PHE A 6 -9.69 -12.82 10.43
N HIS A 7 -8.53 -13.27 9.98
CA HIS A 7 -7.73 -12.59 8.96
C HIS A 7 -7.67 -13.47 7.72
N VAL A 8 -8.11 -12.95 6.59
CA VAL A 8 -8.13 -13.64 5.29
C VAL A 8 -7.10 -12.99 4.38
N ASP A 9 -6.18 -13.80 3.83
CA ASP A 9 -5.04 -13.35 3.00
C ASP A 9 -4.97 -14.18 1.72
N VAL A 10 -4.93 -13.52 0.56
CA VAL A 10 -4.90 -14.17 -0.75
C VAL A 10 -3.49 -14.68 -1.06
N ASN A 11 -3.36 -15.96 -1.34
CA ASN A 11 -2.06 -16.56 -1.63
C ASN A 11 -1.47 -16.03 -2.96
N SER A 12 -0.35 -15.32 -2.89
CA SER A 12 0.34 -14.72 -4.04
C SER A 12 -0.62 -13.96 -4.96
N ALA A 13 -1.41 -13.06 -4.42
CA ALA A 13 -2.58 -12.43 -5.01
C ALA A 13 -2.41 -12.05 -6.49
N PHE A 14 -1.51 -11.12 -6.81
CA PHE A 14 -1.34 -10.61 -8.18
C PHE A 14 -0.96 -11.73 -9.16
N LEU A 15 -0.10 -12.67 -8.74
CA LEU A 15 0.27 -13.80 -9.59
C LEU A 15 -0.90 -14.75 -9.79
N SER A 16 -1.63 -15.09 -8.72
CA SER A 16 -2.79 -15.98 -8.78
C SER A 16 -3.89 -15.41 -9.68
N TRP A 17 -4.17 -14.13 -9.58
CA TRP A 17 -5.15 -13.44 -10.42
C TRP A 17 -4.71 -13.35 -11.88
N SER A 18 -3.41 -13.08 -12.14
CA SER A 18 -2.85 -13.10 -13.50
C SER A 18 -2.88 -14.50 -14.11
N ALA A 19 -2.61 -15.54 -13.32
CA ALA A 19 -2.68 -16.94 -13.74
C ALA A 19 -4.09 -17.33 -14.16
N LEU A 20 -5.11 -16.96 -13.37
CA LEU A 20 -6.50 -17.23 -13.70
C LEU A 20 -6.93 -16.53 -15.00
N LYS A 21 -6.55 -15.28 -15.19
CA LYS A 21 -6.81 -14.54 -16.44
C LYS A 21 -6.17 -15.24 -17.64
N ALA A 22 -4.91 -15.69 -17.50
CA ALA A 22 -4.21 -16.40 -18.57
C ALA A 22 -4.92 -17.72 -18.94
N LEU A 23 -5.31 -18.53 -17.94
CA LEU A 23 -6.04 -19.78 -18.15
C LEU A 23 -7.41 -19.54 -18.81
N GLN A 24 -8.16 -18.53 -18.37
CA GLN A 24 -9.42 -18.12 -18.98
C GLN A 24 -9.24 -17.63 -20.44
N GLY A 25 -8.08 -17.06 -20.74
CA GLY A 25 -7.68 -16.66 -22.08
C GLY A 25 -7.12 -17.79 -22.97
N GLY A 26 -7.19 -19.05 -22.53
CA GLY A 26 -6.75 -20.22 -23.30
C GLY A 26 -5.30 -20.66 -23.06
N SER A 27 -4.59 -20.08 -22.09
CA SER A 27 -3.25 -20.59 -21.72
C SER A 27 -3.36 -22.01 -21.19
N THR A 28 -2.46 -22.90 -21.65
CA THR A 28 -2.31 -24.27 -21.14
C THR A 28 -1.40 -24.37 -19.92
N VAL A 29 -0.69 -23.27 -19.60
CA VAL A 29 0.27 -23.23 -18.50
C VAL A 29 -0.28 -22.39 -17.34
N ASP A 30 -0.36 -23.00 -16.17
CA ASP A 30 -0.71 -22.31 -14.95
C ASP A 30 0.55 -21.66 -14.33
N LEU A 31 0.60 -20.33 -14.32
CA LEU A 31 1.73 -19.55 -13.78
C LEU A 31 2.03 -19.88 -12.30
N ARG A 32 1.07 -20.43 -11.57
CA ARG A 32 1.24 -20.82 -10.15
C ARG A 32 2.10 -22.07 -9.99
N THR A 33 2.20 -22.89 -11.02
CA THR A 33 2.91 -24.19 -11.00
C THR A 33 4.33 -24.14 -11.54
N ILE A 34 4.72 -23.03 -12.17
CA ILE A 34 6.05 -22.80 -12.74
C ILE A 34 6.74 -21.62 -12.04
N PRO A 35 8.08 -21.46 -12.19
CA PRO A 35 8.76 -20.25 -11.75
C PRO A 35 8.25 -19.03 -12.54
N ALA A 36 7.38 -18.25 -11.93
CA ALA A 36 6.77 -17.08 -12.54
C ALA A 36 6.66 -15.90 -11.54
N VAL A 37 6.72 -14.70 -12.07
CA VAL A 37 6.52 -13.45 -11.32
C VAL A 37 5.63 -12.49 -12.09
N VAL A 38 4.91 -11.64 -11.35
CA VAL A 38 4.36 -10.40 -11.87
C VAL A 38 5.44 -9.34 -11.70
N GLY A 39 5.80 -8.67 -12.79
CA GLY A 39 6.84 -7.65 -12.76
C GLY A 39 6.55 -6.49 -13.69
N GLY A 40 7.06 -5.32 -13.32
CA GLY A 40 6.92 -4.11 -14.11
C GLY A 40 7.80 -4.12 -15.36
N ASP A 41 7.72 -3.05 -16.15
CA ASP A 41 8.45 -2.88 -17.40
C ASP A 41 9.89 -2.43 -17.11
N GLU A 42 10.88 -3.26 -17.46
CA GLU A 42 12.31 -2.95 -17.28
C GLU A 42 12.77 -1.77 -18.16
N ALA A 43 12.22 -1.65 -19.37
CA ALA A 43 12.55 -0.54 -20.28
C ALA A 43 12.09 0.80 -19.71
N LYS A 44 11.03 0.79 -18.91
CA LYS A 44 10.53 1.98 -18.21
C LYS A 44 11.16 2.20 -16.83
N ARG A 45 12.20 1.44 -16.48
CA ARG A 45 12.86 1.47 -15.15
C ARG A 45 11.94 1.07 -13.98
N HIS A 46 10.86 0.32 -14.27
CA HIS A 46 9.90 -0.22 -13.29
C HIS A 46 10.06 -1.74 -13.11
N GLY A 47 11.20 -2.30 -13.54
CA GLY A 47 11.50 -3.73 -13.52
C GLY A 47 11.71 -4.29 -12.11
N VAL A 48 10.66 -4.32 -11.27
CA VAL A 48 10.67 -4.94 -9.95
C VAL A 48 9.64 -6.06 -9.86
N VAL A 49 9.95 -7.08 -9.04
CA VAL A 49 9.05 -8.17 -8.74
C VAL A 49 7.93 -7.69 -7.81
N LEU A 50 6.68 -7.75 -8.25
CA LEU A 50 5.50 -7.38 -7.47
C LEU A 50 4.89 -8.59 -6.74
N ALA A 51 4.85 -9.76 -7.40
CA ALA A 51 4.41 -11.01 -6.82
C ALA A 51 5.14 -12.19 -7.47
N LYS A 52 5.19 -13.31 -6.78
CA LYS A 52 5.93 -14.50 -7.22
C LYS A 52 5.17 -15.79 -6.95
N SER A 53 5.38 -16.81 -7.78
CA SER A 53 4.87 -18.16 -7.58
C SER A 53 5.61 -18.88 -6.45
N THR A 54 5.00 -19.92 -5.90
CA THR A 54 5.68 -20.81 -4.94
C THR A 54 6.94 -21.46 -5.54
N PRO A 55 6.95 -21.95 -6.81
CA PRO A 55 8.18 -22.39 -7.47
C PRO A 55 9.25 -21.28 -7.56
N ALA A 56 8.89 -20.04 -7.93
CA ALA A 56 9.84 -18.92 -7.98
C ALA A 56 10.44 -18.60 -6.59
N LYS A 57 9.65 -18.73 -5.51
CA LYS A 57 10.12 -18.56 -4.14
C LYS A 57 11.27 -19.52 -3.78
N LYS A 58 11.27 -20.74 -4.31
CA LYS A 58 12.33 -21.75 -4.07
C LYS A 58 13.69 -21.32 -4.62
N PHE A 59 13.75 -20.45 -5.63
CA PHE A 59 14.98 -19.84 -6.15
C PHE A 59 15.45 -18.64 -5.33
N GLY A 60 14.83 -18.32 -4.19
CA GLY A 60 15.19 -17.19 -3.36
C GLY A 60 14.79 -15.83 -3.94
N ILE A 61 13.86 -15.81 -4.94
CA ILE A 61 13.32 -14.56 -5.49
C ILE A 61 12.53 -13.83 -4.42
N GLN A 62 12.74 -12.51 -4.28
CA GLN A 62 12.07 -11.67 -3.30
C GLN A 62 11.14 -10.65 -3.98
N THR A 63 10.00 -10.34 -3.33
CA THR A 63 9.16 -9.22 -3.74
C THR A 63 9.91 -7.92 -3.51
N GLY A 64 9.87 -6.99 -4.49
CA GLY A 64 10.60 -5.73 -4.45
C GLY A 64 12.01 -5.78 -5.04
N GLU A 65 12.58 -6.98 -5.33
CA GLU A 65 13.87 -7.05 -6.01
C GLU A 65 13.74 -6.74 -7.51
N SER A 66 14.86 -6.39 -8.16
CA SER A 66 14.86 -6.13 -9.61
C SER A 66 14.61 -7.42 -10.40
N LEU A 67 13.92 -7.31 -11.53
CA LEU A 67 13.72 -8.44 -12.45
C LEU A 67 15.07 -8.99 -12.96
N PHE A 68 16.07 -8.13 -13.13
CA PHE A 68 17.42 -8.54 -13.47
C PHE A 68 17.99 -9.51 -12.42
N ALA A 69 17.95 -9.14 -11.13
CA ALA A 69 18.43 -10.02 -10.05
C ALA A 69 17.61 -11.32 -9.97
N ALA A 70 16.29 -11.25 -10.19
CA ALA A 70 15.42 -12.42 -10.22
C ALA A 70 15.77 -13.38 -11.36
N ARG A 71 16.08 -12.86 -12.57
CA ARG A 71 16.53 -13.69 -13.73
C ARG A 71 17.90 -14.33 -13.51
N VAL A 72 18.82 -13.65 -12.82
CA VAL A 72 20.11 -14.25 -12.43
C VAL A 72 19.90 -15.47 -11.55
N LYS A 73 18.95 -15.41 -10.60
CA LYS A 73 18.59 -16.55 -9.72
C LYS A 73 17.84 -17.66 -10.46
N CYS A 74 17.03 -17.31 -11.45
CA CYS A 74 16.21 -18.24 -12.22
C CYS A 74 16.18 -17.81 -13.70
N PRO A 75 17.12 -18.31 -14.56
CA PRO A 75 17.20 -17.96 -15.99
C PRO A 75 15.91 -18.26 -16.77
N GLY A 76 15.17 -19.30 -16.40
CA GLY A 76 13.88 -19.66 -17.01
C GLY A 76 12.65 -18.96 -16.41
N LEU A 77 12.84 -17.84 -15.69
CA LEU A 77 11.77 -17.13 -15.03
C LEU A 77 10.77 -16.54 -16.03
N THR A 78 9.50 -16.92 -15.89
CA THR A 78 8.39 -16.30 -16.63
C THR A 78 7.98 -14.99 -15.97
N VAL A 79 7.99 -13.90 -16.73
CA VAL A 79 7.57 -12.56 -16.23
C VAL A 79 6.28 -12.16 -16.95
N VAL A 80 5.27 -11.78 -16.18
CA VAL A 80 4.00 -11.25 -16.71
C VAL A 80 3.78 -9.83 -16.24
N PRO A 81 3.24 -8.94 -17.08
CA PRO A 81 2.97 -7.56 -16.69
C PRO A 81 1.84 -7.48 -15.67
N PRO A 82 1.82 -6.44 -14.79
CA PRO A 82 0.74 -6.21 -13.85
C PRO A 82 -0.54 -5.74 -14.55
N ASP A 83 -1.68 -6.17 -14.03
CA ASP A 83 -3.02 -5.73 -14.44
C ASP A 83 -3.82 -5.27 -13.20
N PHE A 84 -3.68 -3.99 -12.86
CA PHE A 84 -4.28 -3.45 -11.63
C PHE A 84 -5.81 -3.41 -11.67
N ASP A 85 -6.44 -3.23 -12.84
CA ASP A 85 -7.90 -3.26 -12.97
C ASP A 85 -8.45 -4.67 -12.64
N LEU A 86 -7.76 -5.72 -13.11
CA LEU A 86 -8.04 -7.11 -12.75
C LEU A 86 -7.91 -7.32 -11.24
N TYR A 87 -6.85 -6.79 -10.63
CA TYR A 87 -6.58 -6.99 -9.21
C TYR A 87 -7.65 -6.34 -8.33
N VAL A 88 -8.06 -5.13 -8.66
CA VAL A 88 -9.18 -4.45 -7.98
C VAL A 88 -10.48 -5.23 -8.13
N LYS A 89 -10.77 -5.77 -9.33
CA LYS A 89 -11.97 -6.59 -9.58
C LYS A 89 -11.99 -7.84 -8.69
N ASN A 90 -10.88 -8.57 -8.62
CA ASN A 90 -10.80 -9.80 -7.81
C ASN A 90 -10.85 -9.50 -6.30
N SER A 91 -10.20 -8.42 -5.88
CA SER A 91 -10.28 -7.92 -4.50
C SER A 91 -11.72 -7.64 -4.09
N LYS A 92 -12.48 -6.92 -4.92
CA LYS A 92 -13.91 -6.64 -4.66
C LYS A 92 -14.75 -7.91 -4.58
N ALA A 93 -14.51 -8.87 -5.48
CA ALA A 93 -15.21 -10.16 -5.45
C ALA A 93 -14.94 -10.94 -4.15
N LEU A 94 -13.69 -10.92 -3.67
CA LEU A 94 -13.36 -11.50 -2.36
C LEU A 94 -14.15 -10.81 -1.24
N ILE A 95 -14.11 -9.47 -1.16
CA ILE A 95 -14.81 -8.71 -0.12
C ILE A 95 -16.32 -8.98 -0.16
N GLN A 96 -16.92 -9.14 -1.34
CA GLN A 96 -18.34 -9.54 -1.46
C GLN A 96 -18.62 -10.87 -0.78
N ILE A 97 -17.79 -11.90 -1.04
CA ILE A 97 -17.93 -13.20 -0.37
C ILE A 97 -17.82 -13.07 1.15
N LEU A 98 -16.84 -12.28 1.62
CA LEU A 98 -16.61 -12.11 3.06
C LEU A 98 -17.79 -11.40 3.77
N ASN A 99 -18.42 -10.45 3.12
CA ASN A 99 -19.60 -9.75 3.64
C ASN A 99 -20.83 -10.65 3.81
N ASP A 100 -20.90 -11.83 3.19
CA ASP A 100 -21.96 -12.80 3.41
C ASP A 100 -21.85 -13.50 4.76
N TYR A 101 -20.69 -13.43 5.44
CA TYR A 101 -20.44 -14.09 6.73
C TYR A 101 -20.57 -13.15 7.92
N THR A 102 -20.26 -11.89 7.73
CA THR A 102 -20.40 -10.86 8.77
C THR A 102 -20.52 -9.48 8.12
N PRO A 103 -21.31 -8.57 8.71
CA PRO A 103 -21.33 -7.19 8.28
C PRO A 103 -20.04 -6.44 8.65
N ASP A 104 -19.23 -6.95 9.57
CA ASP A 104 -18.04 -6.30 10.11
C ASP A 104 -16.77 -6.80 9.41
N VAL A 105 -16.61 -6.38 8.15
CA VAL A 105 -15.43 -6.65 7.30
C VAL A 105 -14.62 -5.38 7.12
N GLU A 106 -13.35 -5.42 7.50
CA GLU A 106 -12.35 -4.37 7.26
C GLU A 106 -11.40 -4.82 6.14
N GLN A 107 -11.48 -4.18 4.99
CA GLN A 107 -10.49 -4.38 3.94
C GLN A 107 -9.17 -3.68 4.34
N TYR A 108 -8.19 -4.48 4.76
CA TYR A 108 -6.89 -3.99 5.21
C TYR A 108 -5.97 -3.62 4.04
N SER A 109 -5.92 -4.46 3.01
CA SER A 109 -5.20 -4.22 1.76
C SER A 109 -6.02 -4.68 0.54
N ILE A 110 -5.40 -4.72 -0.63
CA ILE A 110 -6.05 -5.23 -1.86
C ILE A 110 -6.31 -6.74 -1.78
N ASP A 111 -5.56 -7.46 -0.96
CA ASP A 111 -5.54 -8.92 -0.86
C ASP A 111 -5.79 -9.44 0.56
N GLU A 112 -5.96 -8.56 1.54
CA GLU A 112 -6.17 -8.91 2.94
C GLU A 112 -7.42 -8.25 3.53
N ALA A 113 -8.13 -8.98 4.38
CA ALA A 113 -9.26 -8.46 5.13
C ALA A 113 -9.33 -9.07 6.54
N PHE A 114 -9.79 -8.26 7.49
CA PHE A 114 -10.21 -8.71 8.82
C PHE A 114 -11.73 -8.83 8.89
N LEU A 115 -12.21 -9.83 9.62
CA LEU A 115 -13.64 -10.05 9.91
C LEU A 115 -13.84 -10.17 11.41
N ASP A 116 -14.85 -9.49 11.97
CA ASP A 116 -15.35 -9.82 13.30
C ASP A 116 -16.43 -10.89 13.14
N MET A 117 -16.10 -12.10 13.53
CA MET A 117 -16.99 -13.28 13.48
C MET A 117 -17.65 -13.57 14.82
N THR A 118 -17.56 -12.65 15.77
CA THR A 118 -18.16 -12.81 17.11
C THR A 118 -19.67 -12.96 16.99
N GLY A 119 -20.22 -14.04 17.56
CA GLY A 119 -21.65 -14.28 17.58
C GLY A 119 -22.24 -14.90 16.29
N THR A 120 -21.42 -15.23 15.30
CA THR A 120 -21.88 -15.83 14.02
C THR A 120 -21.96 -17.36 14.06
N GLU A 121 -21.61 -18.00 15.16
CA GLU A 121 -21.51 -19.47 15.28
C GLU A 121 -22.85 -20.19 15.03
N ALA A 122 -23.98 -19.57 15.39
CA ALA A 122 -25.30 -20.13 15.12
C ALA A 122 -25.64 -20.25 13.63
N LEU A 123 -25.02 -19.38 12.79
CA LEU A 123 -25.26 -19.34 11.34
C LEU A 123 -24.22 -20.18 10.57
N PHE A 124 -22.95 -20.14 10.98
CA PHE A 124 -21.84 -20.71 10.20
C PHE A 124 -21.09 -21.82 10.93
N GLY A 125 -21.55 -22.21 12.12
CA GLY A 125 -20.91 -23.23 12.95
C GLY A 125 -19.65 -22.72 13.67
N PRO A 126 -18.88 -23.63 14.29
CA PRO A 126 -17.65 -23.28 15.00
C PRO A 126 -16.65 -22.51 14.11
N PRO A 127 -15.82 -21.62 14.68
CA PRO A 127 -14.91 -20.75 13.92
C PRO A 127 -14.05 -21.48 12.89
N LEU A 128 -13.53 -22.66 13.26
CA LEU A 128 -12.71 -23.48 12.35
C LEU A 128 -13.53 -23.96 11.13
N THR A 129 -14.79 -24.35 11.34
CA THR A 129 -15.69 -24.79 10.27
C THR A 129 -16.04 -23.63 9.34
N ALA A 130 -16.38 -22.46 9.90
CA ALA A 130 -16.65 -21.25 9.13
C ALA A 130 -15.45 -20.85 8.27
N ALA A 131 -14.22 -20.85 8.82
CA ALA A 131 -13.00 -20.52 8.10
C ALA A 131 -12.72 -21.50 6.94
N HIS A 132 -12.90 -22.81 7.17
CA HIS A 132 -12.79 -23.80 6.10
C HIS A 132 -13.85 -23.61 5.01
N THR A 133 -15.05 -23.18 5.39
CA THR A 133 -16.14 -22.90 4.44
C THR A 133 -15.80 -21.68 3.58
N ILE A 134 -15.34 -20.58 4.19
CA ILE A 134 -14.85 -19.40 3.45
C ILE A 134 -13.75 -19.78 2.47
N ARG A 135 -12.71 -20.49 2.93
CA ARG A 135 -11.58 -20.92 2.12
C ARG A 135 -12.03 -21.75 0.90
N ARG A 136 -12.90 -22.75 1.12
CA ARG A 136 -13.43 -23.60 0.04
C ARG A 136 -14.31 -22.83 -0.93
N ARG A 137 -15.12 -21.89 -0.43
CA ARG A 137 -16.00 -21.05 -1.24
C ARG A 137 -15.19 -20.13 -2.15
N VAL A 138 -14.18 -19.43 -1.61
CA VAL A 138 -13.27 -18.58 -2.40
C VAL A 138 -12.59 -19.39 -3.50
N ARG A 139 -12.07 -20.58 -3.18
CA ARG A 139 -11.44 -21.44 -4.19
C ARG A 139 -12.42 -21.88 -5.28
N ARG A 140 -13.64 -22.26 -4.92
CA ARG A 140 -14.66 -22.73 -5.86
C ARG A 140 -15.20 -21.61 -6.76
N GLU A 141 -15.52 -20.45 -6.18
CA GLU A 141 -16.21 -19.36 -6.89
C GLU A 141 -15.24 -18.41 -7.59
N LEU A 142 -14.05 -18.15 -6.99
CA LEU A 142 -13.08 -17.20 -7.53
C LEU A 142 -11.82 -17.86 -8.13
N GLY A 143 -11.60 -19.17 -7.90
CA GLY A 143 -10.51 -19.94 -8.50
C GLY A 143 -9.12 -19.71 -7.90
N PHE A 144 -8.97 -18.88 -6.87
CA PHE A 144 -7.73 -18.70 -6.14
C PHE A 144 -7.87 -19.16 -4.68
N THR A 145 -6.75 -19.24 -3.97
CA THR A 145 -6.72 -19.73 -2.60
C THR A 145 -6.44 -18.61 -1.60
N VAL A 146 -6.91 -18.80 -0.38
CA VAL A 146 -6.67 -17.90 0.75
C VAL A 146 -6.16 -18.66 1.96
N ASN A 147 -5.35 -17.99 2.77
CA ASN A 147 -5.11 -18.41 4.15
C ASN A 147 -6.10 -17.72 5.08
N VAL A 148 -6.51 -18.41 6.14
CA VAL A 148 -7.37 -17.84 7.17
C VAL A 148 -6.75 -18.04 8.54
N GLY A 149 -6.48 -16.96 9.25
CA GLY A 149 -6.06 -16.95 10.65
C GLY A 149 -7.23 -16.67 11.58
N ILE A 150 -7.37 -17.43 12.65
CA ILE A 150 -8.45 -17.33 13.64
C ILE A 150 -7.85 -16.98 15.00
N ALA A 151 -8.31 -15.91 15.64
CA ALA A 151 -7.77 -15.48 16.93
C ALA A 151 -8.74 -14.57 17.71
N PRO A 152 -8.46 -14.29 19.00
CA PRO A 152 -9.28 -13.39 19.81
C PRO A 152 -9.02 -11.89 19.53
N ASN A 153 -8.04 -11.53 18.73
CA ASN A 153 -7.77 -10.16 18.27
C ASN A 153 -7.18 -10.15 16.85
N ARG A 154 -7.10 -8.97 16.23
CA ARG A 154 -6.64 -8.78 14.85
C ARG A 154 -5.17 -9.16 14.67
N LEU A 155 -4.31 -8.74 15.60
CA LEU A 155 -2.88 -9.06 15.58
C LEU A 155 -2.64 -10.57 15.50
N LEU A 156 -3.22 -11.32 16.42
CA LEU A 156 -3.05 -12.77 16.48
C LEU A 156 -3.68 -13.47 15.26
N ALA A 157 -4.81 -12.95 14.75
CA ALA A 157 -5.43 -13.47 13.52
C ALA A 157 -4.52 -13.30 12.30
N LYS A 158 -3.87 -12.12 12.20
CA LYS A 158 -2.89 -11.86 11.14
C LYS A 158 -1.65 -12.75 11.28
N MET A 159 -1.09 -12.88 12.46
CA MET A 159 0.03 -13.77 12.72
C MET A 159 -0.30 -15.23 12.35
N ALA A 160 -1.50 -15.71 12.71
CA ALA A 160 -1.94 -17.05 12.39
C ALA A 160 -2.03 -17.29 10.88
N SER A 161 -2.53 -16.33 10.10
CA SER A 161 -2.65 -16.48 8.64
C SER A 161 -1.30 -16.58 7.92
N ASP A 162 -0.21 -16.15 8.57
CA ASP A 162 1.14 -16.14 8.01
C ASP A 162 1.98 -17.40 8.35
N PHE A 163 1.51 -18.31 9.23
CA PHE A 163 2.30 -19.47 9.69
C PHE A 163 2.71 -20.40 8.54
N GLU A 164 1.77 -21.00 7.87
CA GLU A 164 2.02 -21.90 6.75
C GLU A 164 1.10 -21.53 5.58
N LYS A 165 1.68 -21.30 4.41
CA LYS A 165 0.99 -20.97 3.17
C LYS A 165 1.39 -21.98 2.08
N PRO A 166 0.56 -22.27 1.09
CA PRO A 166 -0.76 -21.70 0.80
C PRO A 166 -1.94 -22.56 1.27
N ASP A 167 -3.16 -21.97 1.19
CA ASP A 167 -4.45 -22.67 1.30
C ASP A 167 -4.66 -23.36 2.65
N ARG A 168 -4.39 -22.65 3.75
CA ARG A 168 -4.46 -23.16 5.13
C ARG A 168 -5.41 -22.34 6.01
N VAL A 169 -5.81 -22.99 7.12
CA VAL A 169 -6.50 -22.36 8.23
C VAL A 169 -5.68 -22.61 9.48
N HIS A 170 -5.39 -21.57 10.23
CA HIS A 170 -4.61 -21.65 11.47
C HIS A 170 -5.33 -20.91 12.59
N THR A 171 -5.10 -21.38 13.81
CA THR A 171 -5.53 -20.70 15.04
C THR A 171 -4.33 -20.14 15.78
N LEU A 172 -4.56 -19.03 16.48
CA LEU A 172 -3.62 -18.49 17.45
C LEU A 172 -4.37 -17.89 18.64
N TYR A 173 -4.84 -18.75 19.52
CA TYR A 173 -5.45 -18.34 20.78
C TYR A 173 -4.40 -17.94 21.82
N LYS A 174 -4.81 -17.25 22.87
CA LYS A 174 -3.87 -16.75 23.90
C LYS A 174 -2.96 -17.85 24.49
N TYR A 175 -3.52 -19.05 24.71
CA TYR A 175 -2.78 -20.20 25.24
C TYR A 175 -1.83 -20.85 24.22
N GLU A 176 -1.94 -20.49 22.94
CA GLU A 176 -1.08 -20.98 21.86
C GLU A 176 0.10 -20.03 21.56
N VAL A 177 0.09 -18.79 22.11
CA VAL A 177 1.08 -17.75 21.81
C VAL A 177 2.50 -18.23 22.12
N GLU A 178 2.71 -18.82 23.29
CA GLU A 178 4.02 -19.28 23.71
C GLU A 178 4.56 -20.43 22.85
N THR A 179 3.68 -21.31 22.40
CA THR A 179 4.08 -22.51 21.65
C THR A 179 4.17 -22.28 20.14
N LYS A 180 3.31 -21.43 19.57
CA LYS A 180 3.24 -21.21 18.12
C LYS A 180 3.92 -19.91 17.66
N MET A 181 3.82 -18.83 18.44
CA MET A 181 4.31 -17.51 18.02
C MET A 181 5.70 -17.19 18.58
N TRP A 182 5.96 -17.47 19.86
CA TRP A 182 7.24 -17.13 20.50
C TRP A 182 8.48 -17.78 19.86
N PRO A 183 8.44 -19.01 19.32
CA PRO A 183 9.59 -19.61 18.64
C PRO A 183 9.97 -18.93 17.32
N LEU A 184 9.08 -18.13 16.72
CA LEU A 184 9.33 -17.49 15.44
C LEU A 184 10.41 -16.41 15.55
N PRO A 185 11.17 -16.16 14.46
CA PRO A 185 12.08 -15.03 14.40
C PRO A 185 11.37 -13.71 14.74
N VAL A 186 12.05 -12.81 15.45
CA VAL A 186 11.46 -11.51 15.82
C VAL A 186 11.06 -10.66 14.62
N GLY A 187 11.70 -10.88 13.47
CA GLY A 187 11.35 -10.23 12.20
C GLY A 187 10.01 -10.64 11.63
N ASP A 188 9.44 -11.76 12.06
CA ASP A 188 8.13 -12.25 11.62
C ASP A 188 6.98 -11.65 12.45
N LEU A 189 7.28 -10.94 13.55
CA LEU A 189 6.26 -10.25 14.32
C LEU A 189 5.68 -9.10 13.50
N PHE A 190 4.35 -9.06 13.43
CA PHE A 190 3.63 -7.97 12.75
C PHE A 190 4.13 -6.59 13.21
N GLY A 191 4.48 -5.75 12.25
CA GLY A 191 5.03 -4.43 12.51
C GLY A 191 6.55 -4.38 12.71
N VAL A 192 7.27 -5.49 12.68
CA VAL A 192 8.73 -5.53 12.69
C VAL A 192 9.26 -5.61 11.26
N GLY A 193 9.74 -4.48 10.73
CA GLY A 193 10.41 -4.46 9.42
C GLY A 193 11.91 -4.82 9.54
N PRO A 194 12.62 -4.99 8.38
CA PRO A 194 14.02 -5.42 8.36
C PRO A 194 14.96 -4.58 9.24
N SER A 195 14.79 -3.25 9.28
CA SER A 195 15.61 -2.35 10.11
C SER A 195 15.35 -2.56 11.61
N ALA A 196 14.09 -2.76 12.00
CA ALA A 196 13.72 -3.04 13.38
C ALA A 196 14.25 -4.42 13.81
N ALA A 197 14.08 -5.45 12.97
CA ALA A 197 14.61 -6.79 13.20
C ALA A 197 16.14 -6.75 13.41
N LYS A 198 16.87 -6.05 12.51
CA LYS A 198 18.32 -5.90 12.64
C LYS A 198 18.73 -5.25 13.99
N ARG A 199 17.99 -4.21 14.40
CA ARG A 199 18.24 -3.53 15.67
C ARG A 199 17.91 -4.41 16.89
N LEU A 200 16.79 -5.15 16.84
CA LEU A 200 16.43 -6.13 17.88
C LEU A 200 17.50 -7.21 17.99
N ASN A 201 17.92 -7.80 16.88
CA ASN A 201 18.97 -8.83 16.85
C ASN A 201 20.31 -8.30 17.39
N SER A 202 20.67 -7.03 17.15
CA SER A 202 21.89 -6.43 17.73
C SER A 202 21.82 -6.25 19.25
N CYS A 203 20.62 -6.32 19.85
CA CYS A 203 20.39 -6.33 21.29
C CYS A 203 20.22 -7.75 21.86
N GLY A 204 20.48 -8.80 21.07
CA GLY A 204 20.35 -10.19 21.52
C GLY A 204 18.90 -10.72 21.49
N ILE A 205 17.96 -10.02 20.84
CA ILE A 205 16.55 -10.38 20.73
C ILE A 205 16.34 -11.01 19.36
N TYR A 206 16.32 -12.33 19.27
CA TYR A 206 16.23 -13.06 18.00
C TYR A 206 14.85 -13.61 17.72
N THR A 207 14.10 -13.97 18.78
CA THR A 207 12.76 -14.54 18.67
C THR A 207 11.70 -13.58 19.21
N ILE A 208 10.44 -13.83 18.84
CA ILE A 208 9.30 -13.10 19.43
C ILE A 208 9.24 -13.35 20.93
N GLY A 209 9.57 -14.59 21.39
CA GLY A 209 9.62 -14.95 22.80
C GLY A 209 10.71 -14.19 23.57
N ASP A 210 11.88 -13.91 22.97
CA ASP A 210 12.90 -13.10 23.61
C ASP A 210 12.37 -11.69 23.89
N LEU A 211 11.66 -11.09 22.91
CA LEU A 211 11.04 -9.78 23.08
C LEU A 211 9.93 -9.79 24.14
N ALA A 212 9.10 -10.84 24.14
CA ALA A 212 7.97 -10.98 25.07
C ALA A 212 8.41 -11.10 26.53
N ARG A 213 9.55 -11.76 26.77
CA ARG A 213 10.13 -11.99 28.11
C ARG A 213 10.91 -10.80 28.66
N LEU A 214 11.19 -9.79 27.84
CA LEU A 214 11.79 -8.56 28.37
C LEU A 214 10.87 -7.88 29.39
N GLU A 215 11.47 -7.17 30.32
CA GLU A 215 10.70 -6.17 31.08
C GLU A 215 10.22 -5.08 30.12
N ARG A 216 8.94 -4.68 30.26
CA ARG A 216 8.31 -3.66 29.41
C ARG A 216 9.13 -2.37 29.35
N ASP A 217 9.61 -1.90 30.52
CA ASP A 217 10.41 -0.67 30.62
C ASP A 217 11.74 -0.79 29.87
N THR A 218 12.32 -1.98 29.80
CA THR A 218 13.51 -2.24 28.99
C THR A 218 13.21 -2.11 27.50
N ALA A 219 12.11 -2.66 27.02
CA ALA A 219 11.69 -2.50 25.63
C ALA A 219 11.44 -1.03 25.28
N VAL A 220 10.80 -0.28 26.18
CA VAL A 220 10.56 1.17 26.02
C VAL A 220 11.88 1.95 26.01
N ARG A 221 12.82 1.66 26.90
CA ARG A 221 14.16 2.30 26.91
C ARG A 221 14.94 2.07 25.62
N LEU A 222 14.87 0.88 25.05
CA LEU A 222 15.60 0.51 23.83
C LEU A 222 14.99 1.09 22.55
N PHE A 223 13.66 1.15 22.47
CA PHE A 223 12.95 1.42 21.21
C PHE A 223 11.88 2.53 21.30
N GLY A 224 11.76 3.22 22.46
CA GLY A 224 10.76 4.26 22.69
C GLY A 224 9.32 3.73 22.67
N SER A 225 8.36 4.56 22.26
CA SER A 225 6.94 4.18 22.12
C SER A 225 6.74 2.96 21.22
N ARG A 226 7.61 2.78 20.22
CA ARG A 226 7.60 1.61 19.36
C ARG A 226 7.92 0.33 20.13
N GLY A 227 8.84 0.41 21.13
CA GLY A 227 9.18 -0.70 22.00
C GLY A 227 7.99 -1.19 22.82
N ASP A 228 7.19 -0.25 23.34
CA ASP A 228 5.95 -0.58 24.04
C ASP A 228 4.96 -1.34 23.15
N THR A 229 4.73 -0.83 21.94
CA THR A 229 3.85 -1.48 20.96
C THR A 229 4.32 -2.89 20.62
N LEU A 230 5.62 -3.06 20.30
CA LEU A 230 6.17 -4.34 19.89
C LEU A 230 6.19 -5.35 21.08
N TRP A 231 6.43 -4.88 22.30
CA TRP A 231 6.35 -5.72 23.49
C TRP A 231 4.92 -6.23 23.74
N ASN A 232 3.92 -5.34 23.61
CA ASN A 232 2.52 -5.75 23.70
C ASN A 232 2.16 -6.76 22.61
N TYR A 233 2.60 -6.54 21.38
CA TYR A 233 2.39 -7.44 20.26
C TYR A 233 3.03 -8.82 20.47
N ALA A 234 4.29 -8.87 20.98
CA ALA A 234 4.95 -10.12 21.31
C ALA A 234 4.23 -10.92 22.41
N ASN A 235 3.49 -10.22 23.27
CA ASN A 235 2.62 -10.82 24.29
C ASN A 235 1.18 -11.08 23.79
N GLY A 236 0.91 -10.94 22.49
CA GLY A 236 -0.40 -11.18 21.90
C GLY A 236 -1.47 -10.16 22.30
N ARG A 237 -1.08 -8.97 22.73
CA ARG A 237 -1.97 -7.92 23.23
C ARG A 237 -2.18 -6.86 22.16
N GLU A 238 -3.42 -6.70 21.73
CA GLU A 238 -3.92 -5.64 20.87
C GLU A 238 -5.38 -5.36 21.23
N ALA A 239 -5.79 -4.12 21.17
CA ALA A 239 -7.12 -3.68 21.57
C ALA A 239 -7.97 -3.15 20.39
N ASP A 240 -7.37 -2.99 19.20
CA ASP A 240 -8.05 -2.35 18.07
C ASP A 240 -9.18 -3.23 17.52
N PRO A 241 -10.42 -2.70 17.43
CA PRO A 241 -11.53 -3.43 16.83
C PRO A 241 -11.38 -3.51 15.31
N VAL A 242 -12.08 -4.45 14.68
CA VAL A 242 -12.33 -4.42 13.23
C VAL A 242 -13.22 -3.23 12.93
N THR A 243 -12.83 -2.38 12.00
CA THR A 243 -13.57 -1.17 11.64
C THR A 243 -13.77 -1.06 10.14
N LYS A 244 -14.98 -0.73 9.72
CA LYS A 244 -15.28 -0.38 8.32
C LYS A 244 -14.76 1.00 7.93
N GLN A 245 -14.56 1.87 8.91
CA GLN A 245 -14.05 3.21 8.66
C GLN A 245 -12.56 3.12 8.34
N ARG A 246 -12.20 3.41 7.09
CA ARG A 246 -10.81 3.73 6.76
C ARG A 246 -10.36 4.86 7.66
N THR A 247 -9.23 4.68 8.33
CA THR A 247 -8.52 5.80 8.93
C THR A 247 -8.38 6.89 7.87
N ARG A 248 -8.81 8.12 8.19
CA ARG A 248 -8.74 9.27 7.26
C ARG A 248 -7.30 9.40 6.79
N ASP A 249 -7.09 9.42 5.47
CA ASP A 249 -5.76 9.64 4.92
C ASP A 249 -5.23 11.01 5.42
N ASN A 250 -4.13 10.98 6.15
CA ASN A 250 -3.48 12.19 6.68
C ASN A 250 -2.48 12.79 5.68
N SER A 251 -2.24 12.12 4.56
CA SER A 251 -1.34 12.57 3.49
C SER A 251 -1.75 12.03 2.12
N TYR A 252 -1.48 12.82 1.10
CA TYR A 252 -1.68 12.47 -0.31
C TYR A 252 -0.36 12.68 -1.03
N GLY A 253 0.29 11.61 -1.45
CA GLY A 253 1.58 11.68 -2.14
C GLY A 253 1.60 10.90 -3.43
N ASN A 254 2.49 11.32 -4.32
CA ASN A 254 2.81 10.60 -5.54
C ASN A 254 4.28 10.84 -5.92
N SER A 255 4.89 9.84 -6.57
CA SER A 255 6.26 9.94 -7.05
C SER A 255 6.43 9.18 -8.34
N VAL A 256 7.40 9.57 -9.15
CA VAL A 256 7.68 8.90 -10.42
C VAL A 256 9.18 8.75 -10.64
N THR A 257 9.59 7.55 -11.10
CA THR A 257 10.94 7.32 -11.59
C THR A 257 11.05 7.85 -13.01
N MET A 258 12.00 8.74 -13.25
CA MET A 258 12.20 9.38 -14.56
C MET A 258 12.73 8.39 -15.60
N PRO A 259 12.37 8.53 -16.89
CA PRO A 259 12.86 7.66 -17.96
C PRO A 259 14.39 7.66 -18.07
N ARG A 260 14.98 8.82 -17.84
CA ARG A 260 16.42 9.06 -17.75
C ARG A 260 16.73 9.88 -16.50
N ASP A 261 17.96 9.79 -16.01
CA ASP A 261 18.40 10.62 -14.90
C ASP A 261 18.46 12.08 -15.33
N LEU A 262 17.92 12.97 -14.49
CA LEU A 262 17.84 14.40 -14.78
C LEU A 262 19.04 15.13 -14.18
N ALA A 263 19.72 15.93 -15.00
CA ALA A 263 20.84 16.73 -14.55
C ALA A 263 20.42 18.08 -13.97
N ARG A 264 19.30 18.64 -14.44
CA ARG A 264 18.84 19.98 -14.07
C ARG A 264 17.43 19.95 -13.49
N PRO A 265 17.11 20.82 -12.52
CA PRO A 265 15.76 20.86 -11.93
C PRO A 265 14.68 21.21 -12.96
N GLU A 266 14.97 22.04 -13.97
CA GLU A 266 14.01 22.46 -14.99
C GLU A 266 13.46 21.27 -15.80
N ASP A 267 14.27 20.22 -15.97
CA ASP A 267 13.87 19.00 -16.68
C ASP A 267 12.78 18.21 -15.90
N ALA A 268 12.58 18.51 -14.61
CA ALA A 268 11.57 17.90 -13.76
C ALA A 268 10.26 18.72 -13.65
N ASP A 269 10.24 19.98 -14.09
CA ASP A 269 9.13 20.92 -13.86
C ASP A 269 7.78 20.38 -14.35
N ALA A 270 7.73 19.88 -15.58
CA ALA A 270 6.48 19.33 -16.14
C ALA A 270 6.02 18.07 -15.36
N THR A 271 6.95 17.21 -14.96
CA THR A 271 6.61 16.03 -14.15
C THR A 271 6.12 16.43 -12.76
N MET A 272 6.76 17.41 -12.11
CA MET A 272 6.32 17.93 -10.82
C MET A 272 4.90 18.51 -10.92
N LEU A 273 4.58 19.24 -12.00
CA LEU A 273 3.23 19.74 -12.25
C LEU A 273 2.20 18.59 -12.36
N ALA A 274 2.54 17.52 -13.08
CA ALA A 274 1.68 16.34 -13.20
C ALA A 274 1.44 15.66 -11.85
N LEU A 275 2.47 15.58 -11.01
CA LEU A 275 2.37 15.03 -9.66
C LEU A 275 1.48 15.90 -8.76
N CYS A 276 1.66 17.22 -8.81
CA CYS A 276 0.83 18.17 -8.05
C CYS A 276 -0.63 18.16 -8.51
N ASP A 277 -0.89 18.04 -9.83
CA ASP A 277 -2.25 17.90 -10.37
C ASP A 277 -2.93 16.63 -9.85
N SER A 278 -2.21 15.50 -9.83
CA SER A 278 -2.71 14.23 -9.26
C SER A 278 -3.01 14.34 -7.77
N VAL A 279 -2.12 14.96 -6.98
CA VAL A 279 -2.29 15.14 -5.53
C VAL A 279 -3.45 16.10 -5.24
N GLY A 280 -3.48 17.27 -5.90
CA GLY A 280 -4.54 18.28 -5.74
C GLY A 280 -5.93 17.75 -6.08
N ARG A 281 -6.04 16.99 -7.20
CA ARG A 281 -7.29 16.35 -7.61
C ARG A 281 -7.81 15.37 -6.55
N ARG A 282 -6.93 14.55 -5.96
CA ARG A 282 -7.31 13.60 -4.90
C ARG A 282 -7.74 14.31 -3.62
N LEU A 283 -7.06 15.38 -3.23
CA LEU A 283 -7.47 16.23 -2.11
C LEU A 283 -8.87 16.81 -2.34
N ARG A 284 -9.13 17.40 -3.53
CA ARG A 284 -10.43 17.99 -3.89
C ARG A 284 -11.54 16.94 -3.96
N ALA A 285 -11.26 15.76 -4.50
CA ALA A 285 -12.23 14.66 -4.56
C ALA A 285 -12.68 14.20 -3.17
N ASP A 286 -11.80 14.30 -2.16
CA ASP A 286 -12.10 13.95 -0.77
C ASP A 286 -12.54 15.15 0.07
N GLY A 287 -12.72 16.35 -0.53
CA GLY A 287 -13.11 17.58 0.18
C GLY A 287 -12.06 18.09 1.17
N LYS A 288 -10.78 17.73 0.97
CA LYS A 288 -9.69 18.05 1.89
C LYS A 288 -8.75 19.12 1.36
N THR A 289 -8.07 19.79 2.29
CA THR A 289 -6.93 20.67 2.06
C THR A 289 -5.72 20.15 2.81
N ALA A 290 -4.51 20.60 2.46
CA ALA A 290 -3.27 20.23 3.13
C ALA A 290 -2.51 21.46 3.62
N ARG A 291 -1.82 21.33 4.77
CA ARG A 291 -1.00 22.41 5.37
C ARG A 291 0.50 22.20 5.16
N VAL A 292 0.95 21.02 4.80
CA VAL A 292 2.38 20.74 4.60
C VAL A 292 2.58 20.17 3.20
N VAL A 293 3.56 20.70 2.49
CA VAL A 293 4.04 20.17 1.22
C VAL A 293 5.43 19.62 1.44
N THR A 294 5.63 18.36 1.06
CA THR A 294 6.93 17.68 1.12
C THR A 294 7.35 17.29 -0.28
N VAL A 295 8.58 17.62 -0.67
CA VAL A 295 9.20 17.14 -1.91
C VAL A 295 10.26 16.10 -1.57
N GLN A 296 10.33 15.06 -2.39
CA GLN A 296 11.31 13.98 -2.27
C GLN A 296 12.07 13.83 -3.59
N LEU A 297 13.38 13.73 -3.50
CA LEU A 297 14.25 13.39 -4.60
C LEU A 297 15.05 12.11 -4.29
N VAL A 298 15.29 11.29 -5.32
CA VAL A 298 16.22 10.16 -5.21
C VAL A 298 17.24 10.32 -6.32
N ASP A 299 18.53 10.32 -5.98
CA ASP A 299 19.62 10.41 -6.96
C ASP A 299 19.89 9.05 -7.67
N ASN A 300 20.78 9.04 -8.63
CA ASN A 300 21.18 7.84 -9.37
C ASN A 300 21.98 6.83 -8.53
N ALA A 301 22.44 7.21 -7.33
CA ALA A 301 23.03 6.32 -6.33
C ALA A 301 22.01 5.85 -5.30
N PHE A 302 20.70 6.05 -5.56
CA PHE A 302 19.56 5.68 -4.69
C PHE A 302 19.56 6.39 -3.32
N ARG A 303 20.26 7.51 -3.18
CA ARG A 303 20.17 8.32 -1.96
C ARG A 303 18.93 9.18 -2.03
N ARG A 304 18.14 9.11 -0.94
CA ARG A 304 16.90 9.86 -0.79
C ARG A 304 17.15 11.13 0.00
N THR A 305 16.65 12.25 -0.53
CA THR A 305 16.60 13.54 0.16
C THR A 305 15.16 14.04 0.13
N SER A 306 14.69 14.64 1.22
CA SER A 306 13.36 15.24 1.29
C SER A 306 13.40 16.57 2.04
N HIS A 307 12.58 17.51 1.61
CA HIS A 307 12.40 18.82 2.24
C HIS A 307 10.91 19.16 2.29
N GLN A 308 10.48 19.79 3.36
CA GLN A 308 9.08 20.16 3.56
C GLN A 308 8.93 21.60 4.03
N THR A 309 7.77 22.18 3.75
CA THR A 309 7.39 23.47 4.30
C THR A 309 5.93 23.44 4.76
N THR A 310 5.64 24.23 5.78
CA THR A 310 4.27 24.46 6.27
C THR A 310 3.70 25.68 5.57
N LEU A 311 2.56 25.52 4.94
CA LEU A 311 1.85 26.59 4.25
C LEU A 311 1.16 27.52 5.26
N PRO A 312 1.15 28.83 5.04
CA PRO A 312 0.40 29.75 5.88
C PRO A 312 -1.11 29.45 5.84
N ASN A 313 -1.65 29.17 4.65
CA ASN A 313 -3.03 28.74 4.46
C ASN A 313 -3.11 27.31 3.89
N PRO A 314 -4.05 26.46 4.36
CA PRO A 314 -4.26 25.15 3.78
C PRO A 314 -4.72 25.27 2.33
N THR A 315 -4.33 24.31 1.49
CA THR A 315 -4.68 24.36 0.06
C THR A 315 -4.91 22.97 -0.54
N ASN A 316 -5.73 22.92 -1.60
CA ASN A 316 -5.85 21.80 -2.54
C ASN A 316 -5.68 22.27 -3.99
N SER A 317 -5.28 23.54 -4.19
CA SER A 317 -5.01 24.11 -5.51
C SER A 317 -3.77 23.49 -6.11
N THR A 318 -3.89 22.99 -7.33
CA THR A 318 -2.77 22.42 -8.11
C THR A 318 -1.64 23.44 -8.28
N ASP A 319 -1.98 24.70 -8.57
CA ASP A 319 -1.01 25.76 -8.82
C ASP A 319 -0.19 26.11 -7.58
N ARG A 320 -0.84 26.28 -6.42
CA ARG A 320 -0.16 26.52 -5.14
C ARG A 320 0.76 25.37 -4.73
N LEU A 321 0.27 24.12 -4.84
CA LEU A 321 1.09 22.95 -4.56
C LEU A 321 2.33 22.91 -5.46
N TYR A 322 2.15 23.23 -6.76
CA TYR A 322 3.23 23.22 -7.74
C TYR A 322 4.29 24.30 -7.46
N HIS A 323 3.88 25.56 -7.20
CA HIS A 323 4.84 26.62 -6.92
C HIS A 323 5.72 26.31 -5.70
N VAL A 324 5.10 25.84 -4.62
CA VAL A 324 5.84 25.44 -3.42
C VAL A 324 6.74 24.23 -3.69
N ALA A 325 6.25 23.24 -4.42
CA ALA A 325 7.03 22.04 -4.73
C ALA A 325 8.25 22.37 -5.60
N ILE A 326 8.12 23.25 -6.60
CA ILE A 326 9.24 23.69 -7.45
C ILE A 326 10.29 24.45 -6.63
N GLU A 327 9.86 25.33 -5.73
CA GLU A 327 10.79 26.07 -4.87
C GLU A 327 11.58 25.11 -3.98
N LEU A 328 10.90 24.19 -3.27
CA LEU A 328 11.56 23.17 -2.46
C LEU A 328 12.50 22.29 -3.28
N MET A 329 12.05 21.87 -4.47
CA MET A 329 12.85 21.03 -5.37
C MET A 329 14.14 21.71 -5.78
N ARG A 330 14.10 22.99 -6.17
CA ARG A 330 15.27 23.78 -6.58
C ARG A 330 16.25 23.99 -5.44
N GLN A 331 15.75 24.28 -4.23
CA GLN A 331 16.57 24.48 -3.03
C GLN A 331 17.38 23.24 -2.65
N MET A 332 16.81 22.04 -2.88
CA MET A 332 17.41 20.77 -2.46
C MET A 332 18.02 19.95 -3.60
N TRP A 333 18.10 20.52 -4.83
CA TRP A 333 18.59 19.78 -5.98
C TRP A 333 20.02 19.29 -5.76
N PRO A 334 20.29 17.97 -5.85
CA PRO A 334 21.60 17.43 -5.56
C PRO A 334 22.57 17.71 -6.71
N GLN A 335 23.88 17.65 -6.42
CA GLN A 335 24.93 17.70 -7.47
C GLN A 335 24.93 16.48 -8.41
N ARG A 336 24.23 15.40 -8.02
CA ARG A 336 24.12 14.18 -8.80
C ARG A 336 22.83 14.18 -9.61
N PRO A 337 22.81 13.48 -10.77
CA PRO A 337 21.58 13.33 -11.52
C PRO A 337 20.45 12.68 -10.71
N VAL A 338 19.24 13.22 -10.84
CA VAL A 338 18.03 12.78 -10.11
C VAL A 338 17.31 11.71 -10.90
N ARG A 339 17.04 10.58 -10.25
CA ARG A 339 16.34 9.42 -10.79
C ARG A 339 14.83 9.45 -10.54
N LEU A 340 14.41 9.96 -9.38
CA LEU A 340 13.00 9.99 -8.97
C LEU A 340 12.65 11.34 -8.37
N VAL A 341 11.47 11.83 -8.73
CA VAL A 341 10.86 13.01 -8.12
C VAL A 341 9.51 12.62 -7.50
N GLY A 342 9.19 13.22 -6.36
CA GLY A 342 7.94 12.99 -5.65
C GLY A 342 7.48 14.21 -4.88
N VAL A 343 6.16 14.31 -4.69
CA VAL A 343 5.52 15.32 -3.85
C VAL A 343 4.46 14.65 -2.97
N SER A 344 4.35 15.11 -1.73
CA SER A 344 3.24 14.79 -0.85
C SER A 344 2.66 16.05 -0.21
N ALA A 345 1.36 15.99 0.02
CA ALA A 345 0.56 16.99 0.73
C ALA A 345 0.08 16.35 2.03
N GLU A 346 0.47 16.91 3.16
CA GLU A 346 0.34 16.32 4.49
C GLU A 346 -0.42 17.25 5.45
N LYS A 347 -0.72 16.72 6.64
CA LYS A 347 -1.58 17.40 7.63
C LYS A 347 -2.89 17.84 6.99
N THR A 348 -3.58 16.86 6.42
CA THR A 348 -4.83 17.10 5.70
C THR A 348 -6.00 17.27 6.65
N GLY A 349 -6.91 18.20 6.31
CA GLY A 349 -8.13 18.52 7.07
C GLY A 349 -9.26 18.95 6.15
N GLU A 350 -10.43 19.12 6.73
CA GLU A 350 -11.62 19.68 6.06
C GLU A 350 -11.67 21.21 6.20
N ASP A 351 -10.69 21.80 6.91
CA ASP A 351 -10.60 23.23 7.16
C ASP A 351 -10.30 23.98 5.86
N ASN A 352 -11.29 24.72 5.38
CA ASN A 352 -11.18 25.65 4.26
C ASN A 352 -10.99 27.11 4.74
N PHE A 353 -10.52 27.30 5.99
CA PHE A 353 -10.32 28.64 6.52
C PHE A 353 -9.07 29.24 5.89
N GLU A 354 -9.25 30.26 5.05
CA GLU A 354 -8.19 31.02 4.42
C GLU A 354 -8.05 32.37 5.12
N GLN A 355 -6.93 32.58 5.76
CA GLN A 355 -6.60 33.89 6.29
C GLN A 355 -6.10 34.74 5.11
N MET A 356 -6.93 35.68 4.67
CA MET A 356 -6.53 36.63 3.64
C MET A 356 -5.56 37.68 4.25
N ASP A 357 -4.46 37.89 3.58
CA ASP A 357 -3.60 39.03 3.80
C ASP A 357 -3.87 40.14 2.76
N LEU A 358 -3.37 41.33 3.02
CA LEU A 358 -3.54 42.50 2.16
C LEU A 358 -2.86 42.38 0.78
N PHE A 359 -2.01 41.38 0.59
CA PHE A 359 -1.22 41.14 -0.61
C PHE A 359 -1.73 39.97 -1.42
N THR A 360 -2.73 39.24 -0.93
CA THR A 360 -3.27 38.06 -1.57
C THR A 360 -4.36 38.45 -2.56
N ASP A 361 -4.16 38.18 -3.84
CA ASP A 361 -5.18 38.37 -4.90
C ASP A 361 -6.28 37.29 -4.80
N ALA A 362 -7.30 37.54 -4.01
CA ALA A 362 -8.43 36.68 -3.77
C ALA A 362 -9.16 36.29 -5.06
N ALA A 363 -9.25 37.21 -6.03
CA ALA A 363 -9.92 36.96 -7.31
C ALA A 363 -9.13 35.94 -8.16
N ARG A 364 -7.82 36.02 -8.14
CA ARG A 364 -6.94 35.06 -8.82
C ARG A 364 -7.05 33.66 -8.21
N ILE A 365 -7.11 33.58 -6.88
CA ILE A 365 -7.26 32.31 -6.16
C ILE A 365 -8.60 31.65 -6.51
N ASP A 366 -9.70 32.37 -6.38
CA ASP A 366 -11.06 31.89 -6.70
C ASP A 366 -11.15 31.42 -8.17
N LYS A 367 -10.56 32.18 -9.08
CA LYS A 367 -10.49 31.79 -10.51
C LYS A 367 -9.74 30.47 -10.71
N GLN A 368 -8.61 30.29 -10.01
CA GLN A 368 -7.80 29.08 -10.13
C GLN A 368 -8.52 27.86 -9.54
N GLU A 369 -9.17 28.00 -8.40
CA GLU A 369 -9.99 26.95 -7.80
C GLU A 369 -11.16 26.54 -8.70
N LYS A 370 -11.86 27.53 -9.29
CA LYS A 370 -12.93 27.26 -10.25
C LYS A 370 -12.42 26.49 -11.49
N LEU A 371 -11.23 26.85 -11.96
CA LEU A 371 -10.58 26.14 -13.08
C LEU A 371 -10.25 24.70 -12.72
N ASP A 372 -9.64 24.47 -11.56
CA ASP A 372 -9.30 23.13 -11.09
C ASP A 372 -10.56 22.27 -10.93
N ARG A 373 -11.64 22.79 -10.33
CA ARG A 373 -12.93 22.09 -10.18
C ARG A 373 -13.60 21.79 -11.53
N ALA A 374 -13.56 22.73 -12.48
CA ALA A 374 -14.10 22.51 -13.82
C ALA A 374 -13.32 21.42 -14.57
N ALA A 375 -11.99 21.45 -14.50
CA ALA A 375 -11.14 20.40 -15.09
C ALA A 375 -11.42 19.03 -14.47
N ASP A 376 -11.58 18.94 -13.16
CA ASP A 376 -11.90 17.70 -12.45
C ASP A 376 -13.29 17.17 -12.85
N ALA A 377 -14.30 18.04 -12.99
CA ALA A 377 -15.63 17.66 -13.44
C ALA A 377 -15.63 17.09 -14.88
N LEU A 378 -14.87 17.72 -15.80
CA LEU A 378 -14.70 17.23 -17.16
C LEU A 378 -13.98 15.88 -17.20
N ARG A 379 -12.92 15.71 -16.41
CA ARG A 379 -12.19 14.43 -16.29
C ARG A 379 -13.06 13.32 -15.71
N LYS A 380 -13.92 13.64 -14.74
CA LYS A 380 -14.89 12.69 -14.18
C LYS A 380 -15.91 12.24 -15.24
N LYS A 381 -16.42 13.16 -16.07
CA LYS A 381 -17.43 12.87 -17.08
C LYS A 381 -16.87 12.15 -18.32
N PHE A 382 -15.68 12.54 -18.78
CA PHE A 382 -15.14 12.12 -20.08
C PHE A 382 -13.85 11.28 -19.96
N GLY A 383 -13.41 10.98 -18.74
CA GLY A 383 -12.19 10.23 -18.46
C GLY A 383 -10.98 11.12 -18.18
N GLY A 384 -10.01 10.61 -17.44
CA GLY A 384 -8.86 11.35 -16.91
C GLY A 384 -7.96 12.03 -17.95
N ALA A 385 -8.01 11.58 -19.21
CA ALA A 385 -7.25 12.15 -20.32
C ALA A 385 -7.99 13.27 -21.09
N ALA A 386 -9.28 13.51 -20.80
CA ALA A 386 -10.11 14.45 -21.56
C ALA A 386 -9.63 15.91 -21.47
N VAL A 387 -9.06 16.29 -20.32
CA VAL A 387 -8.49 17.62 -20.11
C VAL A 387 -7.08 17.47 -19.55
N THR A 388 -6.10 17.98 -20.28
CA THR A 388 -4.68 17.97 -19.88
C THR A 388 -4.11 19.37 -20.03
N ARG A 389 -3.29 19.82 -19.09
CA ARG A 389 -2.57 21.10 -19.20
C ARG A 389 -1.58 21.01 -20.37
N ALA A 390 -1.48 22.07 -21.21
CA ALA A 390 -0.65 22.08 -22.40
C ALA A 390 0.83 21.73 -22.12
N THR A 391 1.36 22.20 -21.00
CA THR A 391 2.73 21.87 -20.53
C THR A 391 2.94 20.38 -20.28
N LEU A 392 1.89 19.58 -20.10
CA LEU A 392 1.95 18.13 -19.85
C LEU A 392 1.82 17.30 -21.16
N LEU A 393 1.75 17.94 -22.31
CA LEU A 393 1.70 17.28 -23.61
C LEU A 393 3.08 16.95 -24.18
N SER A 394 4.15 17.42 -23.56
CA SER A 394 5.53 17.11 -23.96
C SER A 394 5.80 15.60 -23.87
N PRO A 395 6.51 15.00 -24.86
CA PRO A 395 6.88 13.59 -24.87
C PRO A 395 7.71 13.17 -23.64
N ASP A 396 8.50 14.10 -23.10
CA ASP A 396 9.35 13.86 -21.92
C ASP A 396 8.58 13.93 -20.57
N THR A 397 7.32 14.37 -20.59
CA THR A 397 6.53 14.47 -19.36
C THR A 397 6.04 13.10 -18.92
N ARG A 398 6.54 12.60 -17.79
CA ARG A 398 6.06 11.37 -17.22
C ARG A 398 4.85 11.61 -16.33
N LYS A 399 3.71 11.02 -16.70
CA LYS A 399 2.50 11.05 -15.87
C LYS A 399 2.60 9.93 -14.82
N PRO A 400 2.10 10.16 -13.59
CA PRO A 400 2.04 9.09 -12.58
C PRO A 400 1.16 7.94 -13.10
N GLU A 401 1.73 6.72 -13.08
CA GLU A 401 1.03 5.54 -13.63
C GLU A 401 0.01 4.93 -12.65
N ALA A 402 -0.96 4.38 -13.22
CA ALA A 402 -2.09 3.46 -12.94
C ALA A 402 -2.47 3.02 -11.51
N LEU A 403 -1.62 2.92 -10.50
CA LEU A 403 -2.05 2.57 -9.13
C LEU A 403 -2.90 3.66 -8.48
N SER A 404 -2.61 4.93 -8.78
CA SER A 404 -3.46 6.05 -8.38
C SER A 404 -4.73 6.11 -9.24
N ALA A 405 -4.64 5.79 -10.55
CA ALA A 405 -5.77 5.76 -11.46
C ALA A 405 -6.77 4.63 -11.13
N ALA A 406 -6.30 3.46 -10.71
CA ALA A 406 -7.17 2.37 -10.25
C ALA A 406 -7.90 2.73 -8.94
N LYS A 407 -7.20 3.38 -7.98
CA LYS A 407 -7.81 3.91 -6.76
C LYS A 407 -8.78 5.07 -7.04
N GLU A 408 -8.49 5.91 -8.05
CA GLU A 408 -9.35 7.02 -8.47
C GLU A 408 -10.62 6.53 -9.16
N ARG A 409 -10.52 5.57 -10.08
CA ARG A 409 -11.69 4.93 -10.74
C ARG A 409 -12.62 4.23 -9.74
N GLU A 410 -12.12 3.83 -8.60
CA GLU A 410 -12.91 3.21 -7.54
C GLU A 410 -13.74 4.23 -6.75
N LYS A 411 -13.21 5.45 -6.56
CA LYS A 411 -13.94 6.57 -5.92
C LYS A 411 -15.00 7.17 -6.84
N ASP A 412 -14.78 7.18 -8.16
CA ASP A 412 -15.72 7.74 -9.15
C ASP A 412 -16.94 6.84 -9.40
N LYS A 413 -16.99 5.62 -8.86
CA LYS A 413 -18.13 4.68 -9.02
C LYS A 413 -19.00 4.54 -7.76
N LYS A 414 -18.73 5.31 -6.72
CA LYS A 414 -19.60 5.50 -5.55
C LYS A 414 -20.28 6.87 -5.62
#